data_4a1b91ab67e837747bd963e06ea723e1
#
_entry.id   4a1b91ab67e837747bd963e06ea723e1
#
_cell.length_a   1.000
_cell.length_b   1.000
_cell.length_c   1.000
_cell.angle_alpha   90.00
_cell.angle_beta   90.00
_cell.angle_gamma   90.00
#
_symmetry.space_group_name_H-M   'P 1'
#
loop_
_entity.id
_entity.type
_entity.pdbx_description
1 polymer ?
#
loop_
_entity_poly.entity_id
_entity_poly.type
_entity_poly.pdbx_seq_one_letter_code
_entity_poly.pdbx_strand_id
1 'polypeptide(L)' 'MPLAQQAGILCNDPRFQRFAAMRCGLPGKQFTTSAAAQYLRDCCQIASRKLLNTNTDAQTKLAALRTDFDAWTGKIATPR' A
#
# COMPACT_ATOMS: atom_id res chain seq x y z
N MET A 1 9.51 -1.13 -14.03
CA MET A 1 9.64 -1.88 -12.76
C MET A 1 8.37 -2.68 -12.53
N PRO A 2 8.46 -3.98 -12.24
CA PRO A 2 7.28 -4.79 -11.98
C PRO A 2 6.49 -4.29 -10.77
N LEU A 3 5.17 -4.40 -10.83
CA LEU A 3 4.32 -3.93 -9.73
C LEU A 3 4.57 -4.67 -8.42
N ALA A 4 4.88 -5.96 -8.48
CA ALA A 4 5.21 -6.72 -7.28
C ALA A 4 6.45 -6.14 -6.58
N GLN A 5 7.44 -5.70 -7.34
CA GLN A 5 8.64 -5.08 -6.81
C GLN A 5 8.34 -3.70 -6.23
N GLN A 6 7.51 -2.91 -6.92
CA GLN A 6 7.07 -1.61 -6.42
C GLN A 6 6.33 -1.76 -5.09
N ALA A 7 5.46 -2.76 -4.99
CA ALA A 7 4.75 -3.05 -3.76
C ALA A 7 5.71 -3.43 -2.63
N GLY A 8 6.75 -4.20 -2.93
CA GLY A 8 7.77 -4.54 -1.94
C GLY A 8 8.50 -3.32 -1.42
N ILE A 9 8.88 -2.40 -2.30
CA ILE A 9 9.52 -1.14 -1.92
C ILE A 9 8.58 -0.32 -1.03
N LEU A 10 7.31 -0.25 -1.43
CA LEU A 10 6.30 0.48 -0.66
C LEU A 10 6.15 -0.08 0.75
N CYS A 11 6.12 -1.40 0.90
CA CYS A 11 5.98 -2.04 2.21
C CYS A 11 7.20 -1.80 3.12
N ASN A 12 8.36 -1.46 2.54
CA ASN A 12 9.55 -1.10 3.30
C ASN A 12 9.61 0.39 3.67
N ASP A 13 8.71 1.21 3.13
CA ASP A 13 8.69 2.65 3.43
C ASP A 13 8.06 2.87 4.81
N PRO A 14 8.77 3.47 5.77
CA PRO A 14 8.22 3.74 7.10
C PRO A 14 6.93 4.57 7.05
N ARG A 15 6.79 5.46 6.08
CA ARG A 15 5.58 6.27 5.93
C ARG A 15 4.39 5.42 5.54
N PHE A 16 4.59 4.47 4.63
CA PHE A 16 3.54 3.53 4.27
C PHE A 16 3.17 2.63 5.44
N GLN A 17 4.15 2.19 6.23
CA GLN A 17 3.92 1.38 7.41
C GLN A 17 3.03 2.11 8.42
N ARG A 18 3.26 3.41 8.61
CA ARG A 18 2.42 4.23 9.48
C ARG A 18 1.03 4.46 8.89
N PHE A 19 0.97 4.70 7.57
CA PHE A 19 -0.30 4.84 6.86
C PHE A 19 -1.16 3.58 7.00
N ALA A 20 -0.57 2.42 6.78
CA ALA A 20 -1.26 1.14 6.90
C ALA A 20 -1.81 0.93 8.32
N ALA A 21 -1.01 1.23 9.33
CA ALA A 21 -1.45 1.12 10.72
C ALA A 21 -2.61 2.05 11.02
N MET A 22 -2.53 3.29 10.54
CA MET A 22 -3.60 4.27 10.72
C MET A 22 -4.90 3.80 10.06
N ARG A 23 -4.81 3.24 8.84
CA ARG A 23 -5.98 2.73 8.12
C ARG A 23 -6.60 1.50 8.80
N CYS A 24 -5.81 0.76 9.58
CA CYS A 24 -6.29 -0.38 10.36
C CYS A 24 -6.80 0.02 11.75
N GLY A 25 -6.94 1.33 12.02
CA GLY A 25 -7.47 1.81 13.29
C GLY A 25 -6.43 1.91 14.39
N LEU A 26 -5.15 2.00 14.03
CA LEU A 26 -4.03 2.11 14.98
C LEU A 26 -3.22 3.39 14.73
N PRO A 27 -3.86 4.58 14.89
CA PRO A 27 -3.15 5.84 14.64
C PRO A 27 -1.98 5.98 15.63
N GLY A 28 -0.87 6.53 15.14
CA GLY A 28 0.34 6.68 15.95
C GLY A 28 1.19 5.42 16.03
N LYS A 29 0.78 4.32 15.41
CA LYS A 29 1.56 3.09 15.33
C LYS A 29 2.21 2.98 13.96
N GLN A 30 3.19 2.10 13.85
CA GLN A 30 3.87 1.78 12.61
C GLN A 30 3.93 0.26 12.47
N PHE A 31 3.45 -0.25 11.33
CA PHE A 31 3.55 -1.67 11.03
C PHE A 31 4.98 -2.06 10.70
N THR A 32 5.31 -3.34 10.91
CA THR A 32 6.51 -3.93 10.34
C THR A 32 6.33 -4.09 8.83
N THR A 33 7.43 -4.39 8.13
CA THR A 33 7.36 -4.71 6.70
C THR A 33 6.37 -5.84 6.41
N SER A 34 6.38 -6.89 7.24
CA SER A 34 5.47 -8.03 7.08
C SER A 34 4.01 -7.62 7.28
N ALA A 35 3.72 -6.82 8.29
CA ALA A 35 2.36 -6.36 8.55
C ALA A 35 1.86 -5.42 7.45
N ALA A 36 2.72 -4.52 6.96
CA ALA A 36 2.39 -3.65 5.84
C ALA A 36 2.13 -4.43 4.57
N ALA A 37 2.92 -5.48 4.31
CA ALA A 37 2.71 -6.37 3.17
C ALA A 37 1.38 -7.10 3.27
N GLN A 38 0.99 -7.55 4.46
CA GLN A 38 -0.30 -8.18 4.68
C GLN A 38 -1.44 -7.20 4.40
N TYR A 39 -1.34 -5.97 4.90
CA TYR A 39 -2.31 -4.93 4.63
C TYR A 39 -2.47 -4.69 3.12
N LEU A 40 -1.35 -4.60 2.40
CA LEU A 40 -1.36 -4.39 0.95
C LEU A 40 -2.04 -5.57 0.24
N ARG A 41 -1.71 -6.79 0.60
CA ARG A 41 -2.33 -7.98 0.01
C ARG A 41 -3.84 -8.01 0.27
N ASP A 42 -4.25 -7.66 1.47
CA ASP A 42 -5.67 -7.62 1.83
C ASP A 42 -6.41 -6.54 1.03
N CYS A 43 -5.82 -5.36 0.85
CA CYS A 43 -6.41 -4.29 0.06
C CYS A 43 -6.53 -4.67 -1.41
N CYS A 44 -5.56 -5.40 -1.96
CA CYS A 44 -5.56 -5.83 -3.35
C CYS A 44 -6.28 -7.17 -3.54
N GLN A 45 -6.67 -7.84 -2.46
CA GLN A 45 -7.37 -9.14 -2.47
C GLN A 45 -6.55 -10.21 -3.19
N ILE A 46 -5.26 -10.29 -2.86
CA ILE A 46 -4.33 -11.26 -3.44
C ILE A 46 -3.61 -12.03 -2.34
N ALA A 47 -3.26 -13.28 -2.64
CA ALA A 47 -2.52 -14.12 -1.71
C ALA A 47 -1.02 -13.81 -1.72
N SER A 48 -0.50 -13.27 -2.83
CA SER A 48 0.92 -13.00 -3.01
C SER A 48 1.11 -11.75 -3.86
N ARG A 49 2.14 -10.94 -3.54
CA ARG A 49 2.48 -9.75 -4.34
C ARG A 49 2.81 -10.09 -5.78
N LYS A 50 3.24 -11.30 -6.07
CA LYS A 50 3.53 -11.73 -7.45
C LYS A 50 2.30 -11.62 -8.36
N LEU A 51 1.11 -11.77 -7.80
CA LEU A 51 -0.13 -11.66 -8.56
C LEU A 51 -0.36 -10.25 -9.10
N LEU A 52 0.30 -9.23 -8.54
CA LEU A 52 0.22 -7.87 -9.07
C LEU A 52 0.77 -7.75 -10.49
N ASN A 53 1.64 -8.66 -10.91
CA ASN A 53 2.20 -8.62 -12.26
C ASN A 53 1.22 -9.12 -13.32
N THR A 54 0.18 -9.86 -12.93
CA THR A 54 -0.73 -10.52 -13.87
C THR A 54 -2.21 -10.23 -13.61
N ASN A 55 -2.58 -9.86 -12.38
CA ASN A 55 -3.98 -9.65 -12.00
C ASN A 55 -4.34 -8.17 -12.15
N THR A 56 -5.16 -7.84 -13.18
CA THR A 56 -5.53 -6.45 -13.47
C THR A 56 -6.38 -5.81 -12.37
N ASP A 57 -7.25 -6.58 -11.71
CA ASP A 57 -8.05 -6.06 -10.60
C ASP A 57 -7.15 -5.66 -9.43
N ALA A 58 -6.15 -6.49 -9.13
CA ALA A 58 -5.18 -6.18 -8.08
C ALA A 58 -4.36 -4.94 -8.45
N GLN A 59 -3.99 -4.79 -9.72
CA GLN A 59 -3.25 -3.62 -10.20
C GLN A 59 -4.06 -2.34 -9.99
N THR A 60 -5.36 -2.38 -10.31
CA THR A 60 -6.26 -1.24 -10.11
C THR A 60 -6.39 -0.88 -8.64
N LYS A 61 -6.52 -1.88 -7.78
CA LYS A 61 -6.61 -1.67 -6.33
C LYS A 61 -5.32 -1.11 -5.75
N LEU A 62 -4.17 -1.59 -6.23
CA LEU A 62 -2.88 -1.06 -5.83
C LEU A 62 -2.74 0.42 -6.23
N ALA A 63 -3.17 0.77 -7.44
CA ALA A 63 -3.13 2.15 -7.92
C ALA A 63 -3.97 3.06 -7.01
N ALA A 64 -5.16 2.62 -6.64
CA ALA A 64 -6.04 3.37 -5.73
C ALA A 64 -5.40 3.52 -4.35
N LEU A 65 -4.83 2.45 -3.81
CA LEU A 65 -4.16 2.47 -2.53
C LEU A 65 -2.97 3.43 -2.55
N ARG A 66 -2.19 3.41 -3.62
CA ARG A 66 -1.03 4.27 -3.76
C ARG A 66 -1.44 5.74 -3.85
N THR A 67 -2.53 6.03 -4.55
CA THR A 67 -3.08 7.39 -4.62
C THR A 67 -3.48 7.87 -3.24
N ASP A 68 -4.17 7.05 -2.45
CA ASP A 68 -4.53 7.40 -1.09
C ASP A 68 -3.31 7.66 -0.22
N PHE A 69 -2.29 6.81 -0.35
CA PHE A 69 -1.05 6.98 0.39
C PHE A 69 -0.33 8.27 -0.01
N ASP A 70 -0.22 8.54 -1.30
CA ASP A 70 0.45 9.75 -1.79
C ASP A 70 -0.28 11.01 -1.32
N ALA A 71 -1.61 10.99 -1.31
CA ALA A 71 -2.42 12.09 -0.77
C ALA A 71 -2.16 12.28 0.73
N TRP A 72 -2.09 11.18 1.47
CA TRP A 72 -1.81 11.21 2.91
C TRP A 72 -0.42 11.80 3.21
N THR A 73 0.58 11.51 2.36
CA THR A 73 1.94 12.06 2.53
C THR A 73 2.06 13.51 2.07
N GLY A 74 1.04 14.03 1.39
CA GLY A 74 1.08 15.39 0.84
C GLY A 74 1.75 15.52 -0.51
N LYS A 75 2.08 14.40 -1.18
CA LYS A 75 2.69 14.43 -2.52
C LYS A 75 1.72 14.88 -3.60
N ILE A 76 0.42 14.64 -3.37
CA ILE A 76 -0.64 15.04 -4.30
C ILE A 76 -1.47 16.10 -3.62
N ALA A 77 -1.69 17.22 -4.30
CA ALA A 77 -2.55 18.27 -3.77
C ALA A 77 -3.98 17.72 -3.65
N THR A 78 -4.51 17.75 -2.42
CA THR A 78 -5.89 17.32 -2.19
C THR A 78 -6.84 18.44 -2.62
N PRO A 79 -7.89 18.15 -3.40
CA PRO A 79 -8.93 19.13 -3.70
C PRO A 79 -9.60 19.55 -2.38
N ARG A 80 -9.83 20.81 -2.24
CA ARG A 80 -10.49 21.36 -1.06
C ARG A 80 -11.91 21.77 -1.38
#